data_fdb0f1b8273ef63ef05c5eb59331375a
#
_entry.id   fdb0f1b8273ef63ef05c5eb59331375a
#
_cell.length_a   1.000
_cell.length_b   1.000
_cell.length_c   1.000
_cell.angle_alpha   90.00
_cell.angle_beta   90.00
_cell.angle_gamma   90.00
#
_symmetry.space_group_name_H-M   'P 1'
#
loop_
_entity.id
_entity.type
_entity.pdbx_description
1 polymer ?
#
loop_
_entity_poly.entity_id
_entity_poly.type
_entity_poly.pdbx_seq_one_letter_code
_entity_poly.pdbx_strand_id
1 'polypeptide(L)'
;MNKKLIILFLAVTLCLPTFAQQETHDFCRHEVSLGYGFHPISGDAFYFGTYANYDVDNIGAFYGAYTYFFNKHVGVGGTYCFDPRMLTCSYYGTSNPLVADLNESCHSIMAHAKFNCIFRKYFTYYSKFDAGICFWDYKLTEYQPELFDVVLPKKHCCFAWNVAVGVEAGNDRIAGFVQCGVGMEGNFSLGIRYKFNSK
;
A
#
# COMPACT_ATOMS: atom_id res chain seq x y z
N MET A 1 -4.94 9.31 -23.73
CA MET A 1 -3.90 8.59 -22.98
C MET A 1 -3.49 9.47 -21.80
N ASN A 2 -3.64 8.99 -20.58
CA ASN A 2 -3.54 9.82 -19.36
C ASN A 2 -2.08 10.23 -19.12
N LYS A 3 -1.78 11.53 -19.02
CA LYS A 3 -0.41 12.06 -18.82
C LYS A 3 0.31 11.41 -17.62
N LYS A 4 -0.44 11.00 -16.60
CA LYS A 4 0.08 10.29 -15.41
C LYS A 4 0.62 8.89 -15.76
N LEU A 5 0.00 8.19 -16.72
CA LEU A 5 0.45 6.85 -17.16
C LEU A 5 1.76 6.93 -17.95
N ILE A 6 1.94 8.00 -18.72
CA ILE A 6 3.17 8.25 -19.50
C ILE A 6 4.35 8.53 -18.57
N ILE A 7 4.13 9.32 -17.51
CA ILE A 7 5.18 9.64 -16.53
C ILE A 7 5.60 8.37 -15.77
N LEU A 8 4.65 7.52 -15.40
CA LEU A 8 4.93 6.24 -14.74
C LEU A 8 5.72 5.31 -15.67
N PHE A 9 5.34 5.23 -16.95
CA PHE A 9 6.03 4.41 -17.94
C PHE A 9 7.45 4.93 -18.24
N LEU A 10 7.63 6.25 -18.28
CA LEU A 10 8.95 6.88 -18.42
C LEU A 10 9.86 6.62 -17.21
N ALA A 11 9.32 6.65 -16.00
CA ALA A 11 10.07 6.34 -14.78
C ALA A 11 10.55 4.87 -14.76
N VAL A 12 9.72 3.94 -15.22
CA VAL A 12 10.06 2.51 -15.34
C VAL A 12 11.11 2.28 -16.43
N THR A 13 11.00 2.94 -17.58
CA THR A 13 11.97 2.78 -18.69
C THR A 13 13.32 3.42 -18.41
N LEU A 14 13.39 4.48 -17.59
CA LEU A 14 14.67 5.08 -17.16
C LEU A 14 15.45 4.20 -16.17
N CYS A 15 14.79 3.22 -15.55
CA CYS A 15 15.45 2.26 -14.65
C CYS A 15 16.14 1.09 -15.38
N LEU A 16 15.83 0.83 -16.65
CA LEU A 16 16.32 -0.35 -17.39
C LEU A 16 17.80 -0.32 -17.83
N PRO A 17 18.47 0.82 -18.06
CA PRO A 17 19.83 0.78 -18.62
C PRO A 17 20.99 0.57 -17.64
N THR A 18 20.76 0.47 -16.34
CA THR A 18 21.85 0.48 -15.34
C THR A 18 22.36 -0.90 -14.93
N PHE A 19 22.00 -1.97 -15.63
CA PHE A 19 22.41 -3.34 -15.27
C PHE A 19 23.87 -3.70 -15.51
N ALA A 20 24.74 -2.75 -15.93
CA ALA A 20 26.05 -3.03 -16.49
C ALA A 20 27.25 -2.85 -15.55
N GLN A 21 27.10 -2.59 -14.26
CA GLN A 21 28.25 -2.52 -13.35
C GLN A 21 28.20 -3.64 -12.31
N GLN A 22 29.01 -4.65 -12.56
CA GLN A 22 29.25 -5.79 -11.70
C GLN A 22 30.31 -5.41 -10.66
N GLU A 23 29.91 -4.88 -9.51
CA GLU A 23 30.74 -4.85 -8.33
C GLU A 23 30.44 -6.08 -7.47
N THR A 24 31.46 -6.91 -7.25
CA THR A 24 31.46 -8.09 -6.37
C THR A 24 31.55 -7.68 -4.91
N HIS A 25 30.56 -6.97 -4.39
CA HIS A 25 30.38 -6.81 -2.95
C HIS A 25 29.36 -7.84 -2.46
N ASP A 26 29.63 -8.47 -1.32
CA ASP A 26 28.67 -9.30 -0.60
C ASP A 26 27.42 -8.47 -0.30
N PHE A 27 26.34 -8.70 -1.06
CA PHE A 27 25.07 -8.03 -0.82
C PHE A 27 24.15 -8.91 0.05
N CYS A 28 23.37 -8.27 0.91
CA CYS A 28 22.37 -8.96 1.72
C CYS A 28 21.22 -9.43 0.85
N ARG A 29 20.90 -10.72 0.92
CA ARG A 29 19.87 -11.36 0.08
C ARG A 29 18.46 -11.25 0.65
N HIS A 30 18.34 -11.05 1.95
CA HIS A 30 17.07 -10.99 2.64
C HIS A 30 16.80 -9.58 3.13
N GLU A 31 15.60 -9.11 2.95
CA GLU A 31 15.13 -7.81 3.43
C GLU A 31 13.78 -7.96 4.09
N VAL A 32 13.61 -7.36 5.26
CA VAL A 32 12.33 -7.15 5.91
C VAL A 32 12.10 -5.65 6.00
N SER A 33 10.91 -5.20 5.66
CA SER A 33 10.51 -3.80 5.76
C SER A 33 9.18 -3.65 6.48
N LEU A 34 9.06 -2.55 7.23
CA LEU A 34 7.84 -2.11 7.88
C LEU A 34 7.59 -0.67 7.47
N GLY A 35 6.38 -0.37 7.07
CA GLY A 35 6.01 0.95 6.60
C GLY A 35 4.61 1.38 6.99
N TYR A 36 4.40 2.68 6.87
CA TYR A 36 3.12 3.34 7.03
C TYR A 36 2.85 4.21 5.82
N GLY A 37 1.66 4.08 5.24
CA GLY A 37 1.25 4.77 4.04
C GLY A 37 0.05 5.67 4.23
N PHE A 38 0.09 6.82 3.58
CA PHE A 38 -0.97 7.82 3.60
C PHE A 38 -1.85 7.68 2.36
N HIS A 39 -3.16 7.83 2.52
CA HIS A 39 -4.16 7.80 1.44
C HIS A 39 -4.05 6.55 0.54
N PRO A 40 -4.18 5.34 1.11
CA PRO A 40 -4.22 4.14 0.29
C PRO A 40 -5.42 4.19 -0.66
N ILE A 41 -5.21 3.79 -1.91
CA ILE A 41 -6.29 3.58 -2.87
C ILE A 41 -6.72 2.13 -2.73
N SER A 42 -7.45 1.82 -1.70
CA SER A 42 -8.24 0.62 -1.65
C SER A 42 -9.53 0.93 -2.40
N GLY A 43 -9.60 0.44 -3.60
CA GLY A 43 -10.77 0.66 -4.43
C GLY A 43 -11.94 -0.06 -3.82
N ASP A 44 -12.80 0.69 -3.24
CA ASP A 44 -14.25 0.62 -3.30
C ASP A 44 -14.83 1.63 -2.34
N ALA A 45 -15.04 2.85 -2.84
CA ALA A 45 -16.02 3.74 -2.25
C ALA A 45 -17.39 3.05 -2.50
N PHE A 46 -17.88 2.36 -1.49
CA PHE A 46 -19.06 1.54 -1.61
C PHE A 46 -20.32 2.32 -1.89
N TYR A 47 -21.14 1.73 -2.71
CA TYR A 47 -22.52 2.02 -3.02
C TYR A 47 -23.41 1.90 -1.78
N PHE A 48 -23.33 2.82 -0.83
CA PHE A 48 -24.49 3.18 -0.05
C PHE A 48 -25.40 3.97 -0.98
N GLY A 49 -26.64 3.55 -1.09
CA GLY A 49 -27.60 4.11 -2.04
C GLY A 49 -27.62 5.63 -2.04
N THR A 50 -28.13 6.22 -3.08
CA THR A 50 -28.12 7.62 -3.53
C THR A 50 -28.55 8.70 -2.49
N TYR A 51 -28.74 8.35 -1.23
CA TYR A 51 -29.37 9.18 -0.21
C TYR A 51 -28.53 9.47 1.04
N ALA A 52 -27.30 9.00 1.12
CA ALA A 52 -26.45 9.23 2.27
C ALA A 52 -25.16 9.95 1.91
N ASN A 53 -24.75 10.91 2.73
CA ASN A 53 -23.40 11.43 2.76
C ASN A 53 -22.54 10.50 3.60
N TYR A 54 -21.35 10.19 3.14
CA TYR A 54 -20.37 9.48 3.96
C TYR A 54 -19.12 10.34 4.10
N ASP A 55 -18.65 10.37 5.32
CA ASP A 55 -17.33 10.86 5.66
C ASP A 55 -16.43 9.65 5.93
N VAL A 56 -15.27 9.62 5.31
CA VAL A 56 -14.32 8.50 5.41
C VAL A 56 -13.07 9.00 6.10
N ASP A 57 -12.94 8.69 7.37
CA ASP A 57 -11.70 8.90 8.10
C ASP A 57 -10.74 7.73 7.84
N ASN A 58 -9.72 8.01 7.04
CA ASN A 58 -8.67 7.06 6.72
C ASN A 58 -7.43 7.34 7.56
N ILE A 59 -7.14 6.44 8.51
CA ILE A 59 -5.96 6.53 9.37
C ILE A 59 -4.68 6.30 8.55
N GLY A 60 -4.76 5.56 7.44
CA GLY A 60 -3.63 5.15 6.62
C GLY A 60 -3.33 3.66 6.74
N ALA A 61 -2.48 3.16 5.86
CA ALA A 61 -2.16 1.75 5.75
C ALA A 61 -0.85 1.39 6.48
N PHE A 62 -0.89 0.34 7.29
CA PHE A 62 0.31 -0.29 7.87
C PHE A 62 0.70 -1.48 7.02
N TYR A 63 1.97 -1.62 6.66
CA TYR A 63 2.39 -2.78 5.91
C TYR A 63 3.73 -3.33 6.37
N GLY A 64 3.87 -4.65 6.17
CA GLY A 64 5.12 -5.38 6.35
C GLY A 64 5.44 -6.17 5.09
N ALA A 65 6.70 -6.16 4.68
CA ALA A 65 7.12 -6.89 3.49
C ALA A 65 8.42 -7.67 3.75
N TYR A 66 8.52 -8.81 3.07
CA TYR A 66 9.73 -9.61 3.01
C TYR A 66 10.16 -9.75 1.55
N THR A 67 11.42 -9.42 1.25
CA THR A 67 12.00 -9.52 -0.09
C THR A 67 13.24 -10.42 -0.08
N TYR A 68 13.29 -11.35 -1.02
CA TYR A 68 14.48 -12.11 -1.34
C TYR A 68 15.12 -11.58 -2.63
N PHE A 69 16.39 -11.17 -2.57
CA PHE A 69 17.14 -10.65 -3.70
C PHE A 69 17.95 -11.75 -4.40
N PHE A 70 17.69 -11.97 -5.67
CA PHE A 70 18.51 -12.84 -6.53
C PHE A 70 19.86 -12.21 -6.82
N ASN A 71 19.88 -10.92 -6.99
CA ASN A 71 21.07 -10.08 -7.18
C ASN A 71 20.82 -8.71 -6.53
N LYS A 72 21.80 -7.84 -6.53
CA LYS A 72 21.68 -6.49 -5.93
C LYS A 72 20.54 -5.62 -6.53
N HIS A 73 20.06 -5.96 -7.72
CA HIS A 73 19.07 -5.18 -8.44
C HIS A 73 17.66 -5.72 -8.34
N VAL A 74 17.50 -7.04 -8.29
CA VAL A 74 16.17 -7.68 -8.43
C VAL A 74 15.87 -8.54 -7.23
N GLY A 75 14.76 -8.25 -6.57
CA GLY A 75 14.19 -9.04 -5.49
C GLY A 75 12.72 -9.35 -5.73
N VAL A 76 12.27 -10.44 -5.14
CA VAL A 76 10.87 -10.84 -5.11
C VAL A 76 10.47 -11.19 -3.68
N GLY A 77 9.19 -11.09 -3.38
CA GLY A 77 8.74 -11.37 -2.04
C GLY A 77 7.24 -11.25 -1.84
N GLY A 78 6.84 -11.00 -0.61
CA GLY A 78 5.46 -10.82 -0.21
C GLY A 78 5.27 -9.60 0.67
N THR A 79 4.12 -8.96 0.52
CA THR A 79 3.68 -7.81 1.31
C THR A 79 2.33 -8.16 1.95
N TYR A 80 2.22 -7.88 3.24
CA TYR A 80 0.95 -7.81 3.95
C TYR A 80 0.66 -6.35 4.27
N CYS A 81 -0.55 -5.90 3.94
CA CYS A 81 -1.00 -4.54 4.22
C CYS A 81 -2.33 -4.56 4.98
N PHE A 82 -2.44 -3.70 5.99
CA PHE A 82 -3.61 -3.50 6.82
C PHE A 82 -4.02 -2.04 6.77
N ASP A 83 -5.24 -1.77 6.29
CA ASP A 83 -5.81 -0.44 6.13
C ASP A 83 -7.11 -0.33 6.94
N PRO A 84 -7.05 0.22 8.17
CA PRO A 84 -8.21 0.49 8.99
C PRO A 84 -8.86 1.81 8.60
N ARG A 85 -10.20 1.84 8.51
CA ARG A 85 -11.00 3.01 8.17
C ARG A 85 -12.22 3.12 9.06
N MET A 86 -12.68 4.34 9.28
CA MET A 86 -13.94 4.63 9.89
C MET A 86 -14.84 5.35 8.87
N LEU A 87 -16.02 4.80 8.62
CA LEU A 87 -17.03 5.41 7.79
C LEU A 87 -18.17 5.91 8.68
N THR A 88 -18.44 7.20 8.61
CA THR A 88 -19.62 7.81 9.22
C THR A 88 -20.64 8.09 8.15
N CYS A 89 -21.79 7.43 8.22
CA CYS A 89 -22.89 7.60 7.29
C CYS A 89 -23.93 8.57 7.88
N SER A 90 -24.25 9.64 7.15
CA SER A 90 -25.29 10.59 7.53
C SER A 90 -26.36 10.72 6.45
N TYR A 91 -27.62 10.88 6.86
CA TYR A 91 -28.76 10.97 5.94
C TYR A 91 -29.06 12.41 5.54
N TYR A 92 -29.45 12.62 4.25
CA TYR A 92 -29.88 13.92 3.75
C TYR A 92 -31.23 14.34 4.35
N GLY A 93 -31.30 15.51 4.99
CA GLY A 93 -32.54 16.17 5.30
C GLY A 93 -33.06 16.07 6.74
N THR A 94 -32.29 15.53 7.66
CA THR A 94 -32.64 15.53 9.09
C THR A 94 -31.72 16.41 9.90
N SER A 95 -32.25 17.06 10.95
CA SER A 95 -31.48 17.86 11.91
C SER A 95 -30.58 17.01 12.84
N ASN A 96 -30.65 15.69 12.74
CA ASN A 96 -29.82 14.75 13.49
C ASN A 96 -29.06 13.86 12.49
N PRO A 97 -27.78 14.18 12.20
CA PRO A 97 -27.09 13.65 11.03
C PRO A 97 -26.51 12.23 11.21
N LEU A 98 -26.41 11.70 12.42
CA LEU A 98 -25.75 10.42 12.65
C LEU A 98 -26.70 9.26 12.40
N VAL A 99 -26.35 8.43 11.42
CA VAL A 99 -27.17 7.27 11.03
C VAL A 99 -26.49 5.96 11.38
N ALA A 100 -25.20 5.85 11.13
CA ALA A 100 -24.40 4.67 11.48
C ALA A 100 -22.90 4.95 11.41
N ASP A 101 -22.15 4.40 12.34
CA ASP A 101 -20.71 4.31 12.30
C ASP A 101 -20.28 2.88 11.95
N LEU A 102 -19.51 2.77 10.87
CA LEU A 102 -19.01 1.51 10.35
C LEU A 102 -17.47 1.50 10.42
N ASN A 103 -16.92 0.57 11.19
CA ASN A 103 -15.50 0.29 11.13
C ASN A 103 -15.24 -0.71 10.01
N GLU A 104 -14.45 -0.27 9.03
CA GLU A 104 -14.00 -1.06 7.91
C GLU A 104 -12.52 -1.37 8.06
N SER A 105 -12.12 -2.58 7.72
CA SER A 105 -10.71 -2.95 7.66
C SER A 105 -10.42 -3.75 6.40
N CYS A 106 -9.38 -3.34 5.69
CA CYS A 106 -8.87 -4.04 4.52
C CYS A 106 -7.57 -4.75 4.86
N HIS A 107 -7.55 -6.05 4.63
CA HIS A 107 -6.37 -6.90 4.76
C HIS A 107 -5.94 -7.36 3.39
N SER A 108 -4.74 -7.03 2.94
CA SER A 108 -4.23 -7.47 1.65
C SER A 108 -2.96 -8.29 1.78
N ILE A 109 -2.88 -9.34 0.96
CA ILE A 109 -1.71 -10.20 0.80
C ILE A 109 -1.31 -10.14 -0.67
N MET A 110 -0.10 -9.67 -0.93
CA MET A 110 0.39 -9.42 -2.28
C MET A 110 1.77 -10.06 -2.48
N ALA A 111 2.01 -10.63 -3.64
CA ALA A 111 3.37 -10.91 -4.12
C ALA A 111 3.96 -9.62 -4.69
N HIS A 112 5.27 -9.41 -4.53
CA HIS A 112 5.92 -8.24 -5.10
C HIS A 112 7.22 -8.54 -5.81
N ALA A 113 7.56 -7.64 -6.74
CA ALA A 113 8.86 -7.50 -7.34
C ALA A 113 9.44 -6.13 -7.00
N LYS A 114 10.69 -6.10 -6.50
CA LYS A 114 11.44 -4.88 -6.17
C LYS A 114 12.66 -4.77 -7.04
N PHE A 115 12.85 -3.61 -7.66
CA PHE A 115 13.95 -3.32 -8.58
C PHE A 115 14.77 -2.14 -8.03
N ASN A 116 15.98 -2.42 -7.60
CA ASN A 116 16.90 -1.39 -7.16
C ASN A 116 17.65 -0.84 -8.39
N CYS A 117 17.38 0.42 -8.74
CA CYS A 117 17.84 1.02 -9.98
C CYS A 117 19.20 1.72 -9.84
N ILE A 118 19.38 2.48 -8.74
CA ILE A 118 20.60 3.27 -8.51
C ILE A 118 21.10 2.97 -7.10
N PHE A 119 22.37 2.57 -7.02
CA PHE A 119 23.07 2.38 -5.77
C PHE A 119 24.08 3.50 -5.55
N ARG A 120 24.01 4.11 -4.39
CA ARG A 120 25.03 5.02 -3.87
C ARG A 120 25.36 4.58 -2.44
N LYS A 121 26.50 5.00 -1.92
CA LYS A 121 26.99 4.61 -0.59
C LYS A 121 25.95 4.77 0.54
N TYR A 122 25.08 5.76 0.45
CA TYR A 122 24.12 6.10 1.51
C TYR A 122 22.66 6.06 1.06
N PHE A 123 22.37 5.87 -0.23
CA PHE A 123 21.01 5.78 -0.71
C PHE A 123 20.85 4.85 -1.91
N THR A 124 19.68 4.24 -1.99
CA THR A 124 19.26 3.38 -3.10
C THR A 124 17.93 3.89 -3.63
N TYR A 125 17.84 4.11 -4.94
CA TYR A 125 16.56 4.36 -5.61
C TYR A 125 15.98 3.03 -6.10
N TYR A 126 14.69 2.81 -5.86
CA TYR A 126 14.02 1.57 -6.25
C TYR A 126 12.63 1.80 -6.82
N SER A 127 12.13 0.80 -7.54
CA SER A 127 10.72 0.65 -7.90
C SER A 127 10.19 -0.68 -7.36
N LYS A 128 8.90 -0.70 -7.01
CA LYS A 128 8.21 -1.85 -6.43
C LYS A 128 6.85 -2.03 -7.09
N PHE A 129 6.51 -3.28 -7.39
CA PHE A 129 5.24 -3.69 -7.97
C PHE A 129 4.68 -4.82 -7.15
N ASP A 130 3.46 -4.66 -6.65
CA ASP A 130 2.77 -5.66 -5.86
C ASP A 130 1.46 -6.04 -6.55
N ALA A 131 1.08 -7.31 -6.46
CA ALA A 131 -0.20 -7.83 -6.93
C ALA A 131 -0.66 -8.99 -6.05
N GLY A 132 -1.96 -9.04 -5.75
CA GLY A 132 -2.51 -10.06 -4.87
C GLY A 132 -4.00 -9.91 -4.65
N ILE A 133 -4.43 -10.23 -3.45
CA ILE A 133 -5.83 -10.22 -3.03
C ILE A 133 -6.00 -9.41 -1.77
N CYS A 134 -7.16 -8.78 -1.63
CA CYS A 134 -7.58 -8.12 -0.41
C CYS A 134 -8.91 -8.69 0.10
N PHE A 135 -9.06 -8.64 1.42
CA PHE A 135 -10.24 -9.09 2.15
C PHE A 135 -10.77 -7.91 2.95
N TRP A 136 -12.05 -7.65 2.80
CA TRP A 136 -12.75 -6.61 3.52
C TRP A 136 -13.52 -7.20 4.69
N ASP A 137 -13.34 -6.60 5.86
CA ASP A 137 -14.10 -6.90 7.07
C ASP A 137 -14.82 -5.64 7.56
N TYR A 138 -16.09 -5.78 7.88
CA TYR A 138 -16.96 -4.69 8.29
C TYR A 138 -17.52 -4.96 9.67
N LYS A 139 -17.46 -3.96 10.54
CA LYS A 139 -18.02 -4.02 11.89
C LYS A 139 -18.86 -2.77 12.15
N LEU A 140 -20.14 -2.95 12.33
CA LEU A 140 -21.06 -1.89 12.76
C LEU A 140 -20.78 -1.55 14.23
N THR A 141 -20.54 -0.27 14.53
CA THR A 141 -20.23 0.21 15.87
C THR A 141 -21.42 0.87 16.53
N GLU A 142 -22.10 1.76 15.81
CA GLU A 142 -23.33 2.40 16.26
C GLU A 142 -24.41 2.30 15.19
N TYR A 143 -25.64 2.01 15.59
CA TYR A 143 -26.78 1.81 14.69
C TYR A 143 -28.07 2.24 15.33
N GLN A 144 -28.88 3.00 14.61
CA GLN A 144 -30.26 3.34 14.99
C GLN A 144 -31.24 2.51 14.16
N PRO A 145 -31.77 1.40 14.71
CA PRO A 145 -32.55 0.43 13.95
C PRO A 145 -33.89 0.95 13.42
N GLU A 146 -34.40 2.05 13.95
CA GLU A 146 -35.71 2.60 13.60
C GLU A 146 -35.75 3.30 12.23
N LEU A 147 -34.63 3.59 11.64
CA LEU A 147 -34.51 4.41 10.42
C LEU A 147 -34.07 3.66 9.16
N PHE A 148 -33.42 2.47 9.30
CA PHE A 148 -32.85 1.78 8.13
C PHE A 148 -32.73 0.26 8.27
N ASP A 149 -33.13 -0.45 7.21
CA ASP A 149 -32.58 -1.77 6.88
C ASP A 149 -31.18 -1.60 6.28
N VAL A 150 -30.15 -1.49 7.13
CA VAL A 150 -28.76 -1.47 6.66
C VAL A 150 -28.39 -2.88 6.20
N VAL A 151 -28.40 -3.08 4.90
CA VAL A 151 -27.78 -4.27 4.32
C VAL A 151 -26.27 -4.09 4.41
N LEU A 152 -25.67 -4.65 5.46
CA LEU A 152 -24.20 -4.68 5.56
C LEU A 152 -23.61 -5.31 4.29
N PRO A 153 -22.60 -4.68 3.69
CA PRO A 153 -21.93 -5.29 2.56
C PRO A 153 -21.36 -6.63 3.00
N LYS A 154 -21.56 -7.67 2.17
CA LYS A 154 -20.98 -8.98 2.44
C LYS A 154 -19.47 -8.88 2.37
N LYS A 155 -18.79 -9.60 3.28
CA LYS A 155 -17.34 -9.80 3.17
C LYS A 155 -17.01 -10.23 1.74
N HIS A 156 -16.12 -9.50 1.09
CA HIS A 156 -15.74 -9.80 -0.28
C HIS A 156 -14.22 -9.78 -0.43
N CYS A 157 -13.78 -10.48 -1.45
CA CYS A 157 -12.38 -10.54 -1.84
C CYS A 157 -12.24 -9.83 -3.18
N CYS A 158 -11.26 -8.95 -3.31
CA CYS A 158 -10.97 -8.28 -4.56
C CYS A 158 -9.47 -8.27 -4.88
N PHE A 159 -9.15 -7.80 -6.07
CA PHE A 159 -7.77 -7.70 -6.51
C PHE A 159 -7.06 -6.55 -5.78
N ALA A 160 -5.91 -6.86 -5.18
CA ALA A 160 -5.02 -5.90 -4.55
C ALA A 160 -3.81 -5.64 -5.44
N TRP A 161 -3.38 -4.39 -5.53
CA TRP A 161 -2.20 -4.02 -6.27
C TRP A 161 -1.55 -2.77 -5.69
N ASN A 162 -0.26 -2.61 -5.97
CA ASN A 162 0.49 -1.41 -5.62
C ASN A 162 1.64 -1.21 -6.61
N VAL A 163 1.89 0.04 -6.98
CA VAL A 163 3.03 0.44 -7.79
C VAL A 163 3.68 1.64 -7.12
N ALA A 164 4.94 1.51 -6.76
CA ALA A 164 5.66 2.55 -6.04
C ALA A 164 7.08 2.75 -6.57
N VAL A 165 7.58 3.95 -6.40
CA VAL A 165 8.98 4.33 -6.54
C VAL A 165 9.44 4.96 -5.24
N GLY A 166 10.67 4.66 -4.83
CA GLY A 166 11.15 5.12 -3.53
C GLY A 166 12.65 5.28 -3.45
N VAL A 167 13.05 5.91 -2.36
CA VAL A 167 14.44 6.10 -1.97
C VAL A 167 14.65 5.51 -0.59
N GLU A 168 15.69 4.72 -0.44
CA GLU A 168 16.20 4.24 0.83
C GLU A 168 17.45 5.02 1.20
N ALA A 169 17.54 5.46 2.46
CA ALA A 169 18.71 6.13 3.00
C ALA A 169 19.15 5.46 4.31
N GLY A 170 20.42 5.08 4.39
CA GLY A 170 20.96 4.40 5.56
C GLY A 170 22.22 3.61 5.25
N ASN A 171 22.49 2.59 6.05
CA ASN A 171 23.60 1.68 5.84
C ASN A 171 23.16 0.38 5.13
N ASP A 172 24.10 -0.54 4.87
CA ASP A 172 23.82 -1.78 4.14
C ASP A 172 22.82 -2.70 4.85
N ARG A 173 22.64 -2.57 6.17
CA ARG A 173 21.72 -3.39 6.96
C ARG A 173 20.43 -2.68 7.31
N ILE A 174 20.53 -1.43 7.80
CA ILE A 174 19.37 -0.66 8.28
C ILE A 174 19.27 0.62 7.47
N ALA A 175 18.10 0.91 6.92
CA ALA A 175 17.79 2.18 6.29
C ALA A 175 16.34 2.60 6.55
N GLY A 176 16.13 3.90 6.56
CA GLY A 176 14.81 4.47 6.36
C GLY A 176 14.48 4.50 4.87
N PHE A 177 13.22 4.45 4.54
CA PHE A 177 12.76 4.66 3.17
C PHE A 177 11.56 5.60 3.11
N VAL A 178 11.46 6.24 1.95
CA VAL A 178 10.31 7.05 1.55
C VAL A 178 9.92 6.60 0.15
N GLN A 179 8.64 6.38 -0.08
CA GLN A 179 8.14 6.01 -1.41
C GLN A 179 6.88 6.79 -1.76
N CYS A 180 6.72 7.04 -3.06
CA CYS A 180 5.51 7.55 -3.67
C CYS A 180 4.96 6.49 -4.60
N GLY A 181 3.64 6.28 -4.56
CA GLY A 181 3.04 5.21 -5.33
C GLY A 181 1.54 5.40 -5.53
N VAL A 182 0.93 4.34 -5.99
CA VAL A 182 -0.52 4.24 -6.16
C VAL A 182 -0.92 2.81 -5.83
N GLY A 183 -1.86 2.63 -4.92
CA GLY A 183 -2.37 1.32 -4.55
C GLY A 183 -2.57 1.14 -3.05
N MET A 184 -2.45 -0.09 -2.58
CA MET A 184 -2.79 -0.49 -1.21
C MET A 184 -1.83 0.05 -0.15
N GLU A 185 -0.58 0.35 -0.49
CA GLU A 185 0.40 0.92 0.44
C GLU A 185 0.29 2.45 0.58
N GLY A 186 -0.61 3.09 -0.14
CA GLY A 186 -0.84 4.53 -0.11
C GLY A 186 -0.09 5.31 -1.20
N ASN A 187 -0.48 6.58 -1.36
CA ASN A 187 0.13 7.48 -2.33
C ASN A 187 1.52 7.95 -1.90
N PHE A 188 1.73 8.05 -0.62
CA PHE A 188 3.00 8.38 0.01
C PHE A 188 3.19 7.46 1.22
N SER A 189 4.35 6.87 1.35
CA SER A 189 4.64 6.04 2.51
C SER A 189 6.09 6.17 2.96
N LEU A 190 6.30 5.88 4.23
CA LEU A 190 7.60 5.91 4.88
C LEU A 190 7.76 4.69 5.78
N GLY A 191 9.00 4.32 6.04
CA GLY A 191 9.25 3.16 6.89
C GLY A 191 10.73 2.88 7.10
N ILE A 192 10.97 1.70 7.64
CA ILE A 192 12.31 1.17 7.88
C ILE A 192 12.47 -0.18 7.21
N ARG A 193 13.68 -0.48 6.81
CA ARG A 193 14.06 -1.79 6.29
C ARG A 193 15.28 -2.35 7.01
N TYR A 194 15.34 -3.67 7.11
CA TYR A 194 16.48 -4.41 7.61
C TYR A 194 16.90 -5.49 6.61
N LYS A 195 18.19 -5.48 6.21
CA LYS A 195 18.77 -6.48 5.30
C LYS A 195 19.72 -7.41 6.05
N PHE A 196 19.66 -8.69 5.72
CA PHE A 196 20.50 -9.72 6.33
C PHE A 196 20.83 -10.86 5.35
N ASN A 197 21.87 -11.63 5.68
CA ASN A 197 22.16 -12.89 5.01
C ASN A 197 21.79 -14.04 5.95
N SER A 198 21.11 -15.05 5.45
CA SER A 198 21.01 -16.31 6.17
C SER A 198 22.36 -17.03 6.07
N LYS A 199 22.88 -17.50 7.20
CA LYS A 199 24.05 -18.38 7.24
C LYS A 199 23.72 -19.74 6.66
#